data_a63d933879575429279270562109c50c
#
_entry.id   a63d933879575429279270562109c50c
#
_cell.length_a   1.000
_cell.length_b   1.000
_cell.length_c   1.000
_cell.angle_alpha   90.00
_cell.angle_beta   90.00
_cell.angle_gamma   90.00
#
_symmetry.space_group_name_H-M   'P 1'
#
loop_
_entity.id
_entity.type
_entity.pdbx_description
1 polymer ?
#
loop_
_entity_poly.entity_id
_entity_poly.type
_entity_poly.pdbx_seq_one_letter_code
_entity_poly.pdbx_strand_id
1 'polypeptide(L)'
;MPDISNRKLILGSTSAYRRDLLNRLRIPFSVESPHVDETALPGEHPVELARRLALAKAHAVAQRFPDCVVIGSDQVADLEGHALGKPGNHERATLQLRQMRGKTVIFQTALAVVCLDSGFCQQDLAPVKVIFRDLDDTEIEN
;
A
#
# COMPACT_ATOMS: atom_id res chain seq x y z
N MET A 1 24.28 -8.20 9.27
CA MET A 1 23.16 -7.85 8.38
C MET A 1 23.61 -7.90 6.93
N PRO A 2 22.82 -8.45 6.01
CA PRO A 2 23.20 -8.48 4.60
C PRO A 2 23.42 -7.07 4.03
N ASP A 3 24.45 -6.91 3.24
CA ASP A 3 24.74 -5.64 2.57
C ASP A 3 24.01 -5.60 1.22
N ILE A 4 23.05 -4.69 1.09
CA ILE A 4 22.25 -4.52 -0.13
C ILE A 4 22.52 -3.21 -0.85
N SER A 5 23.52 -2.44 -0.40
CA SER A 5 23.74 -1.06 -0.87
C SER A 5 24.17 -0.97 -2.34
N ASN A 6 24.75 -2.04 -2.90
CA ASN A 6 25.24 -2.05 -4.29
C ASN A 6 24.27 -2.73 -5.25
N ARG A 7 23.08 -3.12 -4.79
CA ARG A 7 22.13 -3.83 -5.61
C ARG A 7 21.16 -2.85 -6.28
N LYS A 8 20.62 -3.27 -7.42
CA LYS A 8 19.58 -2.49 -8.10
C LYS A 8 18.31 -2.43 -7.25
N LEU A 9 17.64 -1.28 -7.30
CA LEU A 9 16.40 -1.05 -6.58
C LEU A 9 15.21 -1.13 -7.52
N ILE A 10 14.19 -1.86 -7.14
CA ILE A 10 12.94 -1.99 -7.91
C ILE A 10 11.76 -1.59 -7.01
N LEU A 11 10.90 -0.73 -7.53
CA LEU A 11 9.62 -0.44 -6.89
C LEU A 11 8.57 -1.39 -7.48
N GLY A 12 8.09 -2.32 -6.68
CA GLY A 12 7.03 -3.27 -7.06
C GLY A 12 5.65 -2.66 -6.89
N SER A 13 5.30 -1.72 -7.77
CA SER A 13 4.05 -0.99 -7.67
C SER A 13 3.67 -0.38 -9.01
N THR A 14 2.37 -0.24 -9.25
CA THR A 14 1.84 0.52 -10.38
C THR A 14 1.38 1.92 -9.96
N SER A 15 1.59 2.30 -8.71
CA SER A 15 1.16 3.59 -8.18
C SER A 15 2.08 4.72 -8.63
N ALA A 16 1.55 5.67 -9.39
CA ALA A 16 2.29 6.86 -9.78
C ALA A 16 2.70 7.70 -8.57
N TYR A 17 1.86 7.75 -7.56
CA TYR A 17 2.13 8.49 -6.33
C TYR A 17 3.36 7.94 -5.60
N ARG A 18 3.45 6.60 -5.45
CA ARG A 18 4.61 5.98 -4.80
C ARG A 18 5.87 6.16 -5.62
N ARG A 19 5.76 6.09 -6.95
CA ARG A 19 6.90 6.34 -7.84
C ARG A 19 7.41 7.77 -7.67
N ASP A 20 6.50 8.74 -7.59
CA ASP A 20 6.88 10.14 -7.42
C ASP A 20 7.54 10.39 -6.06
N LEU A 21 7.04 9.74 -5.00
CA LEU A 21 7.66 9.84 -3.68
C LEU A 21 9.09 9.30 -3.69
N LEU A 22 9.30 8.15 -4.33
CA LEU A 22 10.62 7.54 -4.39
C LEU A 22 11.59 8.37 -5.25
N ASN A 23 11.10 9.00 -6.31
CA ASN A 23 11.87 9.92 -7.15
C ASN A 23 12.44 11.09 -6.35
N ARG A 24 11.74 11.55 -5.32
CA ARG A 24 12.20 12.66 -4.48
C ARG A 24 13.47 12.33 -3.71
N LEU A 25 13.76 11.06 -3.50
CA LEU A 25 14.97 10.61 -2.84
C LEU A 25 16.19 10.64 -3.77
N ARG A 26 15.99 10.83 -5.06
CA ARG A 26 17.03 10.89 -6.11
C ARG A 26 17.89 9.62 -6.16
N ILE A 27 17.27 8.48 -5.83
CA ILE A 27 17.92 7.17 -5.91
C ILE A 27 17.44 6.50 -7.20
N PRO A 28 18.34 5.99 -8.06
CA PRO A 28 17.90 5.29 -9.27
C PRO A 28 17.10 4.04 -8.93
N PHE A 29 15.98 3.83 -9.62
CA PHE A 29 15.16 2.64 -9.44
C PHE A 29 14.39 2.32 -10.71
N SER A 30 13.96 1.07 -10.82
CA SER A 30 13.04 0.62 -11.88
C SER A 30 11.68 0.34 -11.27
N VAL A 31 10.65 0.29 -12.10
CA VAL A 31 9.28 0.01 -11.69
C VAL A 31 8.80 -1.29 -12.33
N GLU A 32 8.24 -2.18 -11.53
CA GLU A 32 7.67 -3.44 -12.01
C GLU A 32 6.30 -3.67 -11.40
N SER A 33 5.37 -4.22 -12.19
CA SER A 33 4.04 -4.55 -11.71
C SER A 33 4.07 -5.84 -10.89
N PRO A 34 3.51 -5.85 -9.68
CA PRO A 34 3.57 -7.04 -8.80
C PRO A 34 2.57 -8.14 -9.14
N HIS A 35 1.45 -7.85 -9.80
CA HIS A 35 0.41 -8.84 -10.16
C HIS A 35 0.02 -9.75 -9.00
N VAL A 36 -0.51 -9.19 -7.94
CA VAL A 36 -0.92 -9.90 -6.73
C VAL A 36 -2.44 -9.80 -6.56
N ASP A 37 -3.05 -10.90 -6.11
CA ASP A 37 -4.46 -10.88 -5.72
C ASP A 37 -4.62 -10.07 -4.44
N GLU A 38 -5.37 -8.98 -4.50
CA GLU A 38 -5.53 -8.05 -3.40
C GLU A 38 -6.79 -8.32 -2.57
N THR A 39 -7.46 -9.44 -2.79
CA THR A 39 -8.65 -9.82 -2.04
C THR A 39 -8.32 -10.07 -0.57
N ALA A 40 -9.08 -9.47 0.34
CA ALA A 40 -8.93 -9.70 1.76
C ALA A 40 -9.34 -11.14 2.13
N LEU A 41 -8.61 -11.73 3.08
CA LEU A 41 -8.97 -13.04 3.63
C LEU A 41 -10.10 -12.89 4.65
N PRO A 42 -10.93 -13.94 4.85
CA PRO A 42 -11.98 -13.88 5.86
C PRO A 42 -11.44 -13.52 7.24
N GLY A 43 -12.03 -12.50 7.86
CA GLY A 43 -11.63 -12.06 9.19
C GLY A 43 -10.33 -11.27 9.26
N GLU A 44 -9.72 -10.95 8.12
CA GLU A 44 -8.47 -10.22 8.09
C GLU A 44 -8.68 -8.74 8.43
N HIS A 45 -7.94 -8.25 9.41
CA HIS A 45 -7.99 -6.84 9.82
C HIS A 45 -7.18 -5.96 8.86
N PRO A 46 -7.48 -4.64 8.76
CA PRO A 46 -6.79 -3.74 7.84
C PRO A 46 -5.27 -3.73 7.95
N VAL A 47 -4.72 -3.78 9.16
CA VAL A 47 -3.26 -3.82 9.37
C VAL A 47 -2.67 -5.11 8.79
N GLU A 48 -3.31 -6.24 9.07
CA GLU A 48 -2.85 -7.54 8.56
C GLU A 48 -2.91 -7.58 7.03
N LEU A 49 -4.00 -7.06 6.46
CA LEU A 49 -4.18 -7.00 5.02
C LEU A 49 -3.09 -6.14 4.36
N ALA A 50 -2.84 -4.93 4.89
CA ALA A 50 -1.83 -4.03 4.35
C ALA A 50 -0.44 -4.67 4.39
N ARG A 51 -0.08 -5.28 5.52
CA ARG A 51 1.22 -5.94 5.66
C ARG A 51 1.37 -7.13 4.73
N ARG A 52 0.34 -7.96 4.67
CA ARG A 52 0.37 -9.16 3.80
C ARG A 52 0.52 -8.76 2.33
N LEU A 53 -0.24 -7.77 1.88
CA LEU A 53 -0.18 -7.33 0.49
C LEU A 53 1.14 -6.64 0.14
N ALA A 54 1.67 -5.82 1.05
CA ALA A 54 2.98 -5.19 0.83
C ALA A 54 4.06 -6.24 0.64
N LEU A 55 4.09 -7.25 1.51
CA LEU A 55 5.07 -8.33 1.42
C LEU A 55 4.86 -9.19 0.17
N ALA A 56 3.61 -9.52 -0.14
CA ALA A 56 3.29 -10.30 -1.34
C ALA A 56 3.72 -9.58 -2.62
N LYS A 57 3.50 -8.28 -2.69
CA LYS A 57 3.92 -7.47 -3.84
C LYS A 57 5.44 -7.44 -3.98
N ALA A 58 6.17 -7.27 -2.87
CA ALA A 58 7.63 -7.29 -2.89
C ALA A 58 8.14 -8.67 -3.33
N HIS A 59 7.59 -9.76 -2.78
CA HIS A 59 8.01 -11.11 -3.13
C HIS A 59 7.70 -11.46 -4.58
N ALA A 60 6.55 -11.07 -5.10
CA ALA A 60 6.16 -11.38 -6.48
C ALA A 60 7.17 -10.80 -7.48
N VAL A 61 7.65 -9.59 -7.22
CA VAL A 61 8.67 -8.96 -8.07
C VAL A 61 10.05 -9.55 -7.78
N ALA A 62 10.38 -9.77 -6.49
CA ALA A 62 11.70 -10.32 -6.11
C ALA A 62 11.96 -11.70 -6.71
N GLN A 63 10.94 -12.52 -6.90
CA GLN A 63 11.10 -13.83 -7.54
C GLN A 63 11.58 -13.72 -8.98
N ARG A 64 11.23 -12.65 -9.67
CA ARG A 64 11.70 -12.37 -11.04
C ARG A 64 13.09 -11.72 -11.06
N PHE A 65 13.46 -11.05 -9.98
CA PHE A 65 14.72 -10.30 -9.87
C PHE A 65 15.36 -10.57 -8.51
N PRO A 66 15.82 -11.82 -8.27
CA PRO A 66 16.26 -12.23 -6.92
C PRO A 66 17.51 -11.51 -6.42
N ASP A 67 18.28 -10.91 -7.31
CA ASP A 67 19.50 -10.15 -6.95
C ASP A 67 19.21 -8.68 -6.65
N CYS A 68 17.98 -8.23 -6.86
CA CYS A 68 17.60 -6.84 -6.67
C CYS A 68 16.93 -6.61 -5.31
N VAL A 69 17.01 -5.36 -4.83
CA VAL A 69 16.24 -4.92 -3.66
C VAL A 69 14.89 -4.46 -4.16
N VAL A 70 13.81 -5.06 -3.64
CA VAL A 70 12.45 -4.77 -4.08
C VAL A 70 11.66 -4.13 -2.95
N ILE A 71 11.01 -3.00 -3.25
CA ILE A 71 10.10 -2.35 -2.32
C ILE A 71 8.67 -2.65 -2.75
N GLY A 72 7.90 -3.27 -1.85
CA GLY A 72 6.47 -3.44 -1.99
C GLY A 72 5.74 -2.57 -0.98
N SER A 73 4.58 -2.08 -1.34
CA SER A 73 3.80 -1.23 -0.45
C SER A 73 2.32 -1.43 -0.70
N ASP A 74 1.54 -1.29 0.35
CA ASP A 74 0.09 -1.31 0.26
C ASP A 74 -0.51 -0.36 1.28
N GLN A 75 -1.67 0.21 0.95
CA GLN A 75 -2.39 1.10 1.84
C GLN A 75 -3.84 0.64 1.93
N VAL A 76 -4.32 0.48 3.15
CA VAL A 76 -5.70 0.06 3.42
C VAL A 76 -6.38 1.12 4.28
N ALA A 77 -7.54 1.58 3.86
CA ALA A 77 -8.38 2.49 4.64
C ALA A 77 -9.12 1.67 5.70
N ASP A 78 -8.89 2.02 6.96
CA ASP A 78 -9.41 1.32 8.13
C ASP A 78 -10.49 2.18 8.79
N LEU A 79 -11.75 1.76 8.64
CA LEU A 79 -12.88 2.41 9.30
C LEU A 79 -13.40 1.49 10.40
N GLU A 80 -13.13 1.87 11.65
CA GLU A 80 -13.61 1.15 12.83
C GLU A 80 -13.21 -0.35 12.82
N GLY A 81 -12.01 -0.66 12.33
CA GLY A 81 -11.52 -2.04 12.25
C GLY A 81 -11.90 -2.78 10.98
N HIS A 82 -12.58 -2.12 10.05
CA HIS A 82 -13.00 -2.71 8.79
C HIS A 82 -12.29 -2.07 7.60
N ALA A 83 -11.78 -2.90 6.70
CA ALA A 83 -11.12 -2.42 5.49
C ALA A 83 -12.16 -1.87 4.51
N LEU A 84 -11.90 -0.66 3.98
CA LEU A 84 -12.68 -0.09 2.91
C LEU A 84 -12.03 -0.46 1.58
N GLY A 85 -12.80 -1.07 0.68
CA GLY A 85 -12.31 -1.38 -0.65
C GLY A 85 -12.20 -0.15 -1.53
N LYS A 86 -11.48 -0.28 -2.64
CA LYS A 86 -11.37 0.81 -3.61
C LYS A 86 -12.73 1.00 -4.31
N PRO A 87 -13.23 2.26 -4.41
CA PRO A 87 -14.48 2.49 -5.14
C PRO A 87 -14.25 2.25 -6.63
N GLY A 88 -15.13 1.46 -7.25
CA GLY A 88 -15.02 1.16 -8.67
C GLY A 88 -15.63 2.22 -9.58
N ASN A 89 -16.44 3.14 -9.01
CA ASN A 89 -17.11 4.19 -9.77
C ASN A 89 -17.53 5.34 -8.84
N HIS A 90 -18.09 6.39 -9.43
CA HIS A 90 -18.54 7.57 -8.67
C HIS A 90 -19.58 7.22 -7.60
N GLU A 91 -20.55 6.38 -7.94
CA GLU A 91 -21.60 5.98 -7.01
C GLU A 91 -21.04 5.30 -5.76
N ARG A 92 -20.11 4.37 -5.93
CA ARG A 92 -19.45 3.69 -4.80
C ARG A 92 -18.58 4.64 -3.99
N ALA A 93 -17.90 5.57 -4.67
CA ALA A 93 -17.10 6.59 -3.99
C ALA A 93 -17.97 7.47 -3.11
N THR A 94 -19.15 7.87 -3.60
CA THR A 94 -20.12 8.66 -2.84
C THR A 94 -20.62 7.89 -1.62
N LEU A 95 -20.93 6.60 -1.78
CA LEU A 95 -21.34 5.75 -0.66
C LEU A 95 -20.27 5.63 0.40
N GLN A 96 -19.01 5.47 0.01
CA GLN A 96 -17.90 5.41 0.96
C GLN A 96 -17.74 6.72 1.72
N LEU A 97 -17.84 7.86 1.05
CA LEU A 97 -17.77 9.17 1.71
C LEU A 97 -18.89 9.35 2.73
N ARG A 98 -20.09 8.87 2.43
CA ARG A 98 -21.20 8.91 3.38
C ARG A 98 -20.92 8.03 4.60
N GLN A 99 -20.31 6.85 4.40
CA GLN A 99 -19.94 5.97 5.50
C GLN A 99 -18.87 6.59 6.39
N MET A 100 -17.96 7.38 5.81
CA MET A 100 -16.87 8.03 6.55
C MET A 100 -17.27 9.34 7.22
N ARG A 101 -18.46 9.85 6.90
CA ARG A 101 -18.95 11.14 7.42
C ARG A 101 -18.87 11.20 8.94
N GLY A 102 -18.20 12.22 9.45
CA GLY A 102 -18.07 12.45 10.89
C GLY A 102 -17.20 11.43 11.61
N LYS A 103 -16.51 10.57 10.89
CA LYS A 103 -15.72 9.48 11.48
C LYS A 103 -14.24 9.66 11.24
N THR A 104 -13.44 8.94 12.03
CA THR A 104 -11.99 8.87 11.86
C THR A 104 -11.66 7.62 11.04
N VAL A 105 -10.90 7.81 9.97
CA VAL A 105 -10.37 6.72 9.15
C VAL A 105 -8.86 6.67 9.34
N ILE A 106 -8.34 5.47 9.56
CA ILE A 106 -6.89 5.27 9.67
C ILE A 106 -6.42 4.65 8.37
N PHE A 107 -5.53 5.34 7.65
CA PHE A 107 -4.89 4.77 6.47
C PHE A 107 -3.67 3.99 6.93
N GLN A 108 -3.77 2.66 6.87
CA GLN A 108 -2.69 1.76 7.26
C GLN A 108 -1.80 1.57 6.03
N THR A 109 -0.62 2.17 6.07
CA THR A 109 0.35 2.07 4.97
C THR A 109 1.47 1.13 5.37
N ALA A 110 1.57 0.00 4.68
CA ALA A 110 2.61 -0.99 4.94
C ALA A 110 3.68 -0.93 3.87
N LEU A 111 4.90 -1.22 4.28
CA LEU A 111 6.08 -1.23 3.43
C LEU A 111 6.83 -2.53 3.65
N ALA A 112 7.29 -3.15 2.58
CA ALA A 112 8.17 -4.33 2.68
C ALA A 112 9.35 -4.13 1.75
N VAL A 113 10.56 -4.43 2.24
CA VAL A 113 11.79 -4.38 1.47
C VAL A 113 12.38 -5.78 1.47
N VAL A 114 12.57 -6.37 0.30
CA VAL A 114 12.98 -7.76 0.16
C VAL A 114 14.13 -7.86 -0.85
N CYS A 115 15.14 -8.67 -0.50
CA CYS A 115 16.16 -9.12 -1.44
C CYS A 115 16.37 -10.61 -1.22
N LEU A 116 15.94 -11.44 -2.18
CA LEU A 116 15.95 -12.90 -2.00
C LEU A 116 17.36 -13.47 -1.88
N ASP A 117 18.28 -13.03 -2.75
CA ASP A 117 19.66 -13.52 -2.74
C ASP A 117 20.37 -13.32 -1.40
N SER A 118 20.17 -12.17 -0.78
CA SER A 118 20.84 -11.84 0.48
C SER A 118 20.07 -12.31 1.71
N GLY A 119 18.82 -12.74 1.54
CA GLY A 119 17.95 -13.09 2.65
C GLY A 119 17.43 -11.89 3.42
N PHE A 120 17.54 -10.69 2.85
CA PHE A 120 17.07 -9.46 3.50
C PHE A 120 15.54 -9.37 3.39
N CYS A 121 14.89 -9.09 4.52
CA CYS A 121 13.45 -8.82 4.56
C CYS A 121 13.17 -7.90 5.74
N GLN A 122 12.61 -6.76 5.46
CA GLN A 122 12.21 -5.81 6.50
C GLN A 122 10.84 -5.24 6.18
N GLN A 123 10.01 -5.08 7.20
CA GLN A 123 8.66 -4.54 7.06
C GLN A 123 8.47 -3.37 8.02
N ASP A 124 7.60 -2.45 7.62
CA ASP A 124 7.23 -1.31 8.43
C ASP A 124 5.76 -0.96 8.19
N LEU A 125 5.15 -0.26 9.14
CA LEU A 125 3.77 0.18 9.06
C LEU A 125 3.67 1.61 9.55
N ALA A 126 3.02 2.46 8.74
CA ALA A 126 2.78 3.86 9.09
C ALA A 126 1.27 4.13 9.09
N PRO A 127 0.63 4.22 10.26
CA PRO A 127 -0.79 4.59 10.33
C PRO A 127 -0.93 6.11 10.21
N VAL A 128 -1.90 6.57 9.43
CA VAL A 128 -2.23 7.98 9.28
C VAL A 128 -3.71 8.18 9.59
N LYS A 129 -4.02 8.95 10.62
CA LYS A 129 -5.39 9.27 10.98
C LYS A 129 -5.90 10.42 10.12
N VAL A 130 -7.10 10.24 9.57
CA VAL A 130 -7.82 11.29 8.86
C VAL A 130 -9.21 11.40 9.48
N ILE A 131 -9.54 12.59 9.97
CA ILE A 131 -10.86 12.86 10.54
C ILE A 131 -11.72 13.50 9.47
N PHE A 132 -12.79 12.82 9.08
CA PHE A 132 -13.72 13.35 8.09
C PHE A 132 -14.77 14.19 8.79
N ARG A 133 -14.93 15.45 8.35
CA ARG A 133 -15.99 16.31 8.86
C ARG A 133 -17.35 15.77 8.40
N ASP A 134 -18.42 16.24 9.05
CA ASP A 134 -19.77 15.85 8.69
C ASP A 134 -20.20 16.60 7.42
N LEU A 135 -20.05 15.92 6.27
CA LEU A 135 -20.37 16.46 4.95
C LEU A 135 -21.84 16.20 4.61
N ASP A 136 -22.51 17.19 4.01
CA ASP A 136 -23.84 16.95 3.47
C ASP A 136 -23.75 16.26 2.10
N ASP A 137 -24.88 15.80 1.58
CA ASP A 137 -24.90 15.04 0.32
C ASP A 137 -24.43 15.88 -0.87
N THR A 138 -24.70 17.17 -0.87
CA THR A 138 -24.25 18.09 -1.92
C THR A 138 -22.73 18.20 -1.93
N GLU A 139 -22.12 18.34 -0.75
CA GLU A 139 -20.68 18.41 -0.62
C GLU A 139 -20.00 17.13 -1.07
N ILE A 140 -20.60 15.98 -0.77
CA ILE A 140 -20.04 14.67 -1.14
C ILE A 140 -20.03 14.46 -2.67
N GLU A 141 -21.07 14.94 -3.35
CA GLU A 141 -21.21 14.76 -4.80
C GLU A 141 -20.39 15.77 -5.62
N ASN A 142 -20.00 16.85 -5.02
CA ASN A 142 -19.14 17.84 -5.65
C ASN A 142 -17.67 17.51 -5.46
#